data_1ca3443aff1dbd58ba9e53cae2394233
#
_entry.id   1ca3443aff1dbd58ba9e53cae2394233
#
_cell.length_a   1.000
_cell.length_b   1.000
_cell.length_c   1.000
_cell.angle_alpha   90.00
_cell.angle_beta   90.00
_cell.angle_gamma   90.00
#
_symmetry.space_group_name_H-M   'P 1'
#
loop_
_entity.id
_entity.type
_entity.pdbx_description
1 polymer ?
#
loop_
_entity_poly.entity_id
_entity_poly.type
_entity_poly.pdbx_seq_one_letter_code
_entity_poly.pdbx_strand_id
1 'polypeptide(L)'
;MPVKQNPQKSGHLKMDQETLLQTLLHGLQDGVIVCAPDATITLFNQTAADLFGGSKSINRGDSLYTLCLQSPVEHALELLQYQKKNRKRKAQAYPYIQFMNAATTHEKFFRCRLSSFPSHTVTHNFFIIILEDVSAWYRPDNLLFMKIDTFRAPMTNLRAALENLTEHPEMSPVMRSAFENVMVQESLNLAEAFDSLDQACNLLMQTQSHLTEMDSAILFGFIAKHFHSKTVNLTAATDQTATVKVDSYGLLLVLDHLANKIHRERRLTELFCEAHTGEQFVYFDFIWSGEFLPTAVVEEMLEEKLQNSVGELTVAGSLRSMGGDIWSQQHENSRSTLRLALPLAMGMKK
;
A
#
# COMPACT_ATOMS: atom_id res chain seq x y z
N MET A 1 42.83 -12.42 63.96
CA MET A 1 43.13 -11.76 62.67
C MET A 1 41.86 -11.87 61.82
N PRO A 2 41.14 -10.77 61.56
CA PRO A 2 39.95 -10.84 60.70
C PRO A 2 40.33 -10.60 59.24
N VAL A 3 39.82 -11.50 58.38
CA VAL A 3 39.96 -11.49 56.92
C VAL A 3 39.16 -10.30 56.34
N LYS A 4 39.87 -9.39 55.65
CA LYS A 4 39.26 -8.30 54.91
C LYS A 4 38.58 -8.84 53.66
N GLN A 5 37.26 -8.80 53.64
CA GLN A 5 36.49 -8.95 52.41
C GLN A 5 36.62 -7.71 51.56
N ASN A 6 37.07 -7.91 50.35
CA ASN A 6 37.19 -6.90 49.29
C ASN A 6 35.83 -6.71 48.62
N PRO A 7 35.20 -5.53 48.57
CA PRO A 7 33.96 -5.34 47.85
C PRO A 7 34.28 -5.25 46.34
N GLN A 8 33.89 -6.30 45.59
CA GLN A 8 33.81 -6.24 44.14
C GLN A 8 32.91 -5.08 43.74
N LYS A 9 33.52 -4.04 43.18
CA LYS A 9 32.80 -2.97 42.48
C LYS A 9 32.16 -3.58 41.23
N SER A 10 30.85 -3.84 41.26
CA SER A 10 30.03 -4.01 40.08
C SER A 10 29.97 -2.66 39.33
N GLY A 11 30.86 -2.53 38.34
CA GLY A 11 30.83 -1.42 37.41
C GLY A 11 29.61 -1.51 36.54
N HIS A 12 28.49 -0.96 36.99
CA HIS A 12 27.41 -0.62 36.10
C HIS A 12 27.92 0.47 35.15
N LEU A 13 28.22 0.08 33.90
CA LEU A 13 28.37 1.02 32.80
C LEU A 13 27.04 1.81 32.71
N LYS A 14 27.01 2.99 33.27
CA LYS A 14 26.00 4.01 33.00
C LYS A 14 26.29 4.47 31.57
N MET A 15 25.76 3.75 30.59
CA MET A 15 25.67 4.24 29.23
C MET A 15 24.72 5.44 29.26
N ASP A 16 25.23 6.60 28.81
CA ASP A 16 24.41 7.80 28.75
C ASP A 16 23.17 7.55 27.90
N GLN A 17 21.99 8.00 28.37
CA GLN A 17 20.73 7.76 27.68
C GLN A 17 20.76 8.21 26.22
N GLU A 18 21.51 9.27 25.94
CA GLU A 18 21.68 9.81 24.59
C GLU A 18 22.50 8.86 23.70
N THR A 19 23.60 8.31 24.22
CA THR A 19 24.43 7.30 23.53
C THR A 19 23.62 6.00 23.27
N LEU A 20 22.81 5.58 24.24
CA LEU A 20 21.93 4.41 24.07
C LEU A 20 20.91 4.62 22.96
N LEU A 21 20.21 5.76 22.95
CA LEU A 21 19.25 6.11 21.92
C LEU A 21 19.87 6.21 20.53
N GLN A 22 21.07 6.82 20.43
CA GLN A 22 21.80 6.88 19.17
C GLN A 22 22.19 5.48 18.68
N THR A 23 22.70 4.62 19.57
CA THR A 23 23.07 3.25 19.22
C THR A 23 21.86 2.43 18.77
N LEU A 24 20.72 2.58 19.45
CA LEU A 24 19.48 1.91 19.05
C LEU A 24 18.98 2.39 17.68
N LEU A 25 19.01 3.71 17.43
CA LEU A 25 18.60 4.28 16.14
C LEU A 25 19.51 3.83 14.99
N HIS A 26 20.81 3.73 15.22
CA HIS A 26 21.77 3.25 14.20
C HIS A 26 21.69 1.74 13.97
N GLY A 27 21.20 0.97 14.93
CA GLY A 27 20.99 -0.48 14.81
C GLY A 27 19.71 -0.87 14.06
N LEU A 28 18.81 0.08 13.74
CA LEU A 28 17.61 -0.18 12.98
C LEU A 28 17.93 -0.38 11.50
N GLN A 29 17.31 -1.41 10.91
CA GLN A 29 17.40 -1.70 9.46
C GLN A 29 16.58 -0.73 8.62
N ASP A 30 15.54 -0.12 9.21
CA ASP A 30 14.70 0.87 8.58
C ASP A 30 15.31 2.28 8.70
N GLY A 31 15.09 3.11 7.68
CA GLY A 31 15.41 4.53 7.74
C GLY A 31 14.44 5.25 8.69
N VAL A 32 14.98 6.00 9.64
CA VAL A 32 14.19 6.79 10.59
C VAL A 32 14.52 8.27 10.42
N ILE A 33 13.49 9.09 10.20
CA ILE A 33 13.61 10.55 10.12
C ILE A 33 12.61 11.17 11.09
N VAL A 34 13.07 12.12 11.89
CA VAL A 34 12.23 12.96 12.76
C VAL A 34 12.15 14.35 12.18
N CYS A 35 10.92 14.84 12.02
CA CYS A 35 10.67 16.16 11.45
C CYS A 35 9.88 17.05 12.40
N ALA A 36 10.13 18.35 12.27
CA ALA A 36 9.28 19.40 12.81
C ALA A 36 7.94 19.45 12.03
N PRO A 37 6.91 20.18 12.52
CA PRO A 37 5.59 20.27 11.87
C PRO A 37 5.61 20.80 10.43
N ASP A 38 6.60 21.57 10.08
CA ASP A 38 6.84 22.14 8.75
C ASP A 38 7.64 21.21 7.82
N ALA A 39 7.79 19.94 8.22
CA ALA A 39 8.59 18.93 7.55
C ALA A 39 10.11 19.19 7.52
N THR A 40 10.61 20.11 8.35
CA THR A 40 12.07 20.29 8.53
C THR A 40 12.66 19.10 9.28
N ILE A 41 13.71 18.51 8.74
CA ILE A 41 14.42 17.35 9.31
C ILE A 41 15.21 17.78 10.56
N THR A 42 14.90 17.19 11.70
CA THR A 42 15.59 17.47 12.97
C THR A 42 16.56 16.36 13.36
N LEU A 43 16.26 15.12 13.02
CA LEU A 43 17.08 13.96 13.30
C LEU A 43 16.85 12.87 12.25
N PHE A 44 17.89 12.10 11.94
CA PHE A 44 17.80 10.90 11.12
C PHE A 44 18.85 9.88 11.54
N ASN A 45 18.63 8.59 11.21
CA ASN A 45 19.61 7.53 11.42
C ASN A 45 20.49 7.31 10.18
N GLN A 46 21.54 6.49 10.33
CA GLN A 46 22.47 6.19 9.24
C GLN A 46 21.75 5.47 8.07
N THR A 47 20.84 4.56 8.36
CA THR A 47 20.05 3.85 7.34
C THR A 47 19.26 4.83 6.49
N ALA A 48 18.62 5.85 7.08
CA ALA A 48 17.95 6.90 6.32
C ALA A 48 18.92 7.64 5.39
N ALA A 49 20.12 7.98 5.86
CA ALA A 49 21.13 8.61 5.01
C ALA A 49 21.50 7.70 3.82
N ASP A 50 21.72 6.41 4.05
CA ASP A 50 22.11 5.44 3.01
C ASP A 50 21.01 5.21 1.98
N LEU A 51 19.73 5.29 2.40
CA LEU A 51 18.59 5.20 1.50
C LEU A 51 18.58 6.33 0.45
N PHE A 52 19.07 7.52 0.80
CA PHE A 52 19.07 8.69 -0.08
C PHE A 52 20.45 8.98 -0.71
N GLY A 53 21.37 8.02 -0.70
CA GLY A 53 22.68 8.16 -1.36
C GLY A 53 23.81 8.59 -0.43
N GLY A 54 23.64 8.46 0.86
CA GLY A 54 24.67 8.69 1.89
C GLY A 54 24.52 10.00 2.65
N SER A 55 25.39 10.19 3.63
CA SER A 55 25.33 11.30 4.59
C SER A 55 25.49 12.71 3.98
N LYS A 56 25.81 12.82 2.69
CA LYS A 56 25.89 14.11 1.98
C LYS A 56 24.55 14.52 1.36
N SER A 57 23.60 13.61 1.26
CA SER A 57 22.31 13.82 0.59
C SER A 57 21.19 14.22 1.53
N ILE A 58 21.40 14.11 2.84
CA ILE A 58 20.43 14.47 3.86
C ILE A 58 21.13 15.25 4.99
N ASN A 59 20.59 16.41 5.37
CA ASN A 59 21.10 17.21 6.46
C ASN A 59 19.98 17.62 7.42
N ARG A 60 20.37 17.91 8.67
CA ARG A 60 19.46 18.56 9.61
C ARG A 60 19.16 19.97 9.12
N GLY A 61 17.90 20.36 9.14
CA GLY A 61 17.42 21.63 8.62
C GLY A 61 16.90 21.56 7.17
N ASP A 62 17.17 20.47 6.43
CA ASP A 62 16.60 20.27 5.12
C ASP A 62 15.09 19.94 5.22
N SER A 63 14.34 20.22 4.16
CA SER A 63 12.95 19.79 4.07
C SER A 63 12.84 18.31 3.69
N LEU A 64 11.99 17.55 4.35
CA LEU A 64 11.67 16.16 3.97
C LEU A 64 11.19 16.05 2.53
N TYR A 65 10.54 17.09 2.01
CA TYR A 65 10.00 17.14 0.65
C TYR A 65 11.06 17.24 -0.45
N THR A 66 12.32 17.50 -0.09
CA THR A 66 13.43 17.38 -1.04
C THR A 66 13.83 15.91 -1.25
N LEU A 67 13.47 15.03 -0.33
CA LEU A 67 13.83 13.61 -0.35
C LEU A 67 12.68 12.72 -0.81
N CYS A 68 11.46 13.04 -0.40
CA CYS A 68 10.25 12.24 -0.63
C CYS A 68 9.15 13.08 -1.29
N LEU A 69 8.24 12.41 -2.00
CA LEU A 69 7.05 13.06 -2.56
C LEU A 69 6.21 13.69 -1.45
N GLN A 70 5.83 14.94 -1.64
CA GLN A 70 5.13 15.78 -0.66
C GLN A 70 3.70 15.28 -0.40
N SER A 71 2.91 15.04 -1.46
CA SER A 71 1.48 14.75 -1.36
C SER A 71 1.14 13.54 -0.48
N PRO A 72 1.85 12.38 -0.55
CA PRO A 72 1.56 11.26 0.34
C PRO A 72 1.86 11.57 1.81
N VAL A 73 2.90 12.37 2.10
CA VAL A 73 3.26 12.77 3.47
C VAL A 73 2.22 13.72 4.05
N GLU A 74 1.81 14.73 3.30
CA GLU A 74 0.78 15.68 3.73
C GLU A 74 -0.55 14.99 3.99
N HIS A 75 -0.97 14.09 3.09
CA HIS A 75 -2.16 13.29 3.29
C HIS A 75 -2.09 12.47 4.60
N ALA A 76 -0.95 11.79 4.85
CA ALA A 76 -0.77 11.01 6.07
C ALA A 76 -0.81 11.87 7.34
N LEU A 77 -0.23 13.08 7.30
CA LEU A 77 -0.28 14.04 8.41
C LEU A 77 -1.72 14.53 8.67
N GLU A 78 -2.45 14.89 7.62
CA GLU A 78 -3.85 15.31 7.73
C GLU A 78 -4.74 14.21 8.30
N LEU A 79 -4.61 12.98 7.80
CA LEU A 79 -5.35 11.82 8.26
C LEU A 79 -5.03 11.52 9.73
N LEU A 80 -3.76 11.60 10.12
CA LEU A 80 -3.33 11.40 11.50
C LEU A 80 -3.94 12.46 12.45
N GLN A 81 -3.99 13.72 12.01
CA GLN A 81 -4.62 14.80 12.77
C GLN A 81 -6.13 14.58 12.89
N TYR A 82 -6.78 14.15 11.80
CA TYR A 82 -8.20 13.83 11.79
C TYR A 82 -8.52 12.68 12.75
N GLN A 83 -7.75 11.59 12.72
CA GLN A 83 -7.89 10.47 13.65
C GLN A 83 -7.73 10.90 15.11
N LYS A 84 -6.74 11.76 15.42
CA LYS A 84 -6.52 12.26 16.78
C LYS A 84 -7.72 13.05 17.32
N LYS A 85 -8.35 13.87 16.48
CA LYS A 85 -9.53 14.67 16.88
C LYS A 85 -10.76 13.80 17.15
N ASN A 86 -10.93 12.72 16.41
CA ASN A 86 -12.14 11.89 16.44
C ASN A 86 -12.00 10.63 17.31
N ARG A 87 -10.82 10.37 17.87
CA ARG A 87 -10.58 9.17 18.70
C ARG A 87 -11.20 9.32 20.07
N LYS A 88 -12.13 8.41 20.42
CA LYS A 88 -12.60 8.26 21.78
C LYS A 88 -11.43 7.82 22.69
N ARG A 89 -11.24 8.50 23.82
CA ARG A 89 -10.10 8.54 24.76
C ARG A 89 -9.48 7.22 25.27
N LYS A 90 -9.75 6.03 24.75
CA LYS A 90 -9.39 4.74 25.37
C LYS A 90 -8.24 3.92 24.74
N ALA A 91 -7.55 4.38 23.73
CA ALA A 91 -6.47 3.59 23.13
C ALA A 91 -5.08 4.12 23.55
N GLN A 92 -4.32 3.29 24.24
CA GLN A 92 -3.00 3.58 24.81
C GLN A 92 -1.85 3.64 23.76
N ALA A 93 -2.07 3.24 22.50
CA ALA A 93 -1.05 3.28 21.46
C ALA A 93 -1.09 4.59 20.66
N TYR A 94 0.08 5.11 20.32
CA TYR A 94 0.21 6.25 19.40
C TYR A 94 -0.32 5.84 18.03
N PRO A 95 -1.28 6.58 17.43
CA PRO A 95 -1.76 6.28 16.10
C PRO A 95 -0.62 6.48 15.07
N TYR A 96 -0.56 5.60 14.10
CA TYR A 96 0.32 5.75 12.95
C TYR A 96 -0.47 5.56 11.66
N ILE A 97 0.01 6.16 10.59
CA ILE A 97 -0.50 5.98 9.23
C ILE A 97 0.59 5.27 8.42
N GLN A 98 0.19 4.26 7.69
CA GLN A 98 1.06 3.54 6.76
C GLN A 98 0.68 3.94 5.33
N PHE A 99 1.67 4.20 4.48
CA PHE A 99 1.47 4.63 3.10
C PHE A 99 2.72 4.37 2.27
N MET A 100 2.54 4.41 0.96
CA MET A 100 3.66 4.34 0.02
C MET A 100 4.18 5.74 -0.31
N ASN A 101 5.49 5.82 -0.52
CA ASN A 101 6.14 7.02 -1.02
C ASN A 101 7.29 6.66 -1.97
N ALA A 102 7.81 7.64 -2.70
CA ALA A 102 8.97 7.48 -3.56
C ALA A 102 9.98 8.59 -3.28
N ALA A 103 11.26 8.29 -3.53
CA ALA A 103 12.30 9.30 -3.52
C ALA A 103 12.11 10.28 -4.69
N THR A 104 12.44 11.56 -4.46
CA THR A 104 12.36 12.60 -5.50
C THR A 104 13.49 12.52 -6.53
N THR A 105 14.65 12.00 -6.12
CA THR A 105 15.90 12.03 -6.91
C THR A 105 16.36 10.67 -7.42
N HIS A 106 15.82 9.57 -6.89
CA HIS A 106 16.21 8.21 -7.23
C HIS A 106 14.98 7.33 -7.44
N GLU A 107 15.07 6.32 -8.29
CA GLU A 107 14.01 5.32 -8.48
C GLU A 107 13.92 4.39 -7.26
N LYS A 108 13.61 4.96 -6.09
CA LYS A 108 13.40 4.23 -4.86
C LYS A 108 11.98 4.40 -4.36
N PHE A 109 11.41 3.30 -3.92
CA PHE A 109 10.08 3.23 -3.33
C PHE A 109 10.18 2.83 -1.86
N PHE A 110 9.40 3.51 -1.03
CA PHE A 110 9.39 3.31 0.40
C PHE A 110 8.01 2.95 0.90
N ARG A 111 7.94 1.92 1.73
CA ARG A 111 6.82 1.74 2.64
C ARG A 111 7.07 2.61 3.86
N CYS A 112 6.21 3.60 4.05
CA CYS A 112 6.35 4.60 5.08
C CYS A 112 5.39 4.33 6.24
N ARG A 113 5.85 4.54 7.47
CA ARG A 113 5.03 4.57 8.66
C ARG A 113 5.23 5.89 9.37
N LEU A 114 4.17 6.70 9.46
CA LEU A 114 4.22 8.03 10.05
C LEU A 114 3.42 8.07 11.33
N SER A 115 4.04 8.57 12.40
CA SER A 115 3.39 8.84 13.68
C SER A 115 3.80 10.21 14.20
N SER A 116 2.93 10.84 15.01
CA SER A 116 3.27 12.12 15.63
C SER A 116 3.17 12.04 17.15
N PHE A 117 4.05 12.74 17.82
CA PHE A 117 4.14 12.78 19.26
C PHE A 117 4.19 14.22 19.78
N PRO A 118 3.61 14.49 20.96
CA PRO A 118 3.70 15.80 21.57
C PRO A 118 5.14 16.05 22.05
N SER A 119 5.65 17.22 21.82
CA SER A 119 6.88 17.66 22.48
C SER A 119 6.54 18.21 23.87
N HIS A 120 7.29 17.82 24.89
CA HIS A 120 7.16 18.38 26.24
C HIS A 120 7.72 19.80 26.37
N THR A 121 8.54 20.24 25.40
CA THR A 121 9.29 21.50 25.45
C THR A 121 8.83 22.55 24.43
N VAL A 122 8.05 22.14 23.41
CA VAL A 122 7.61 23.01 22.32
C VAL A 122 6.12 22.85 22.06
N THR A 123 5.41 23.93 21.75
CA THR A 123 3.96 23.95 21.44
C THR A 123 3.59 23.18 20.16
N HIS A 124 4.56 22.65 19.44
CA HIS A 124 4.36 21.97 18.16
C HIS A 124 4.64 20.48 18.25
N ASN A 125 3.80 19.69 17.56
CA ASN A 125 3.95 18.24 17.50
C ASN A 125 4.98 17.87 16.43
N PHE A 126 6.05 17.17 16.84
CA PHE A 126 6.96 16.52 15.90
C PHE A 126 6.30 15.27 15.30
N PHE A 127 6.82 14.83 14.15
CA PHE A 127 6.44 13.53 13.61
C PHE A 127 7.69 12.70 13.26
N ILE A 128 7.52 11.39 13.34
CA ILE A 128 8.51 10.40 12.91
C ILE A 128 7.98 9.73 11.66
N ILE A 129 8.84 9.62 10.66
CA ILE A 129 8.63 8.77 9.51
C ILE A 129 9.66 7.64 9.53
N ILE A 130 9.18 6.41 9.41
CA ILE A 130 10.01 5.22 9.27
C ILE A 130 9.89 4.77 7.82
N LEU A 131 11.04 4.54 7.18
CA LEU A 131 11.17 4.24 5.75
C LEU A 131 11.74 2.83 5.59
N GLU A 132 10.98 1.96 4.98
CA GLU A 132 11.41 0.63 4.55
C GLU A 132 11.61 0.64 3.04
N ASP A 133 12.82 0.29 2.56
CA ASP A 133 13.10 0.22 1.12
C ASP A 133 12.42 -1.00 0.50
N VAL A 134 11.45 -0.73 -0.35
CA VAL A 134 10.71 -1.75 -1.08
C VAL A 134 10.97 -1.68 -2.60
N SER A 135 12.01 -0.96 -3.02
CA SER A 135 12.34 -0.73 -4.43
C SER A 135 12.58 -2.02 -5.21
N ALA A 136 13.14 -3.03 -4.55
CA ALA A 136 13.38 -4.34 -5.17
C ALA A 136 12.09 -4.99 -5.69
N TRP A 137 10.94 -4.64 -5.10
CA TRP A 137 9.63 -5.21 -5.42
C TRP A 137 8.90 -4.41 -6.50
N TYR A 138 9.25 -3.12 -6.68
CA TYR A 138 8.60 -2.20 -7.62
C TYR A 138 9.33 -2.10 -8.97
N ARG A 139 10.47 -2.78 -9.14
CA ARG A 139 11.15 -2.84 -10.44
C ARG A 139 10.43 -3.85 -11.32
N PRO A 140 9.77 -3.40 -12.43
CA PRO A 140 9.00 -4.27 -13.31
C PRO A 140 9.84 -5.39 -13.93
N ASP A 141 11.15 -5.20 -14.02
CA ASP A 141 12.02 -6.01 -14.86
C ASP A 141 12.52 -7.31 -14.20
N ASN A 142 12.31 -7.55 -12.92
CA ASN A 142 13.19 -8.55 -12.32
C ASN A 142 12.55 -9.78 -11.66
N LEU A 143 11.38 -9.74 -11.04
CA LEU A 143 10.95 -10.94 -10.32
C LEU A 143 9.84 -11.71 -11.03
N LEU A 144 8.76 -11.05 -11.40
CA LEU A 144 7.62 -11.72 -12.02
C LEU A 144 7.95 -12.13 -13.48
N PHE A 145 8.57 -11.23 -14.27
CA PHE A 145 8.94 -11.56 -15.63
C PHE A 145 9.99 -12.67 -15.71
N MET A 146 11.02 -12.64 -14.86
CA MET A 146 11.98 -13.75 -14.76
C MET A 146 11.31 -15.06 -14.34
N LYS A 147 10.32 -15.02 -13.43
CA LYS A 147 9.57 -16.21 -13.01
C LYS A 147 8.63 -16.71 -14.10
N ILE A 148 7.99 -15.82 -14.86
CA ILE A 148 7.15 -16.20 -16.01
C ILE A 148 8.00 -16.83 -17.10
N ASP A 149 9.21 -16.34 -17.35
CA ASP A 149 10.13 -16.92 -18.35
C ASP A 149 10.56 -18.35 -18.02
N THR A 150 10.58 -18.73 -16.72
CA THR A 150 10.88 -20.13 -16.32
C THR A 150 9.84 -21.13 -16.77
N PHE A 151 8.62 -20.72 -17.13
CA PHE A 151 7.57 -21.60 -17.66
C PHE A 151 7.78 -21.93 -19.14
N ARG A 152 8.50 -21.08 -19.91
CA ARG A 152 8.55 -21.17 -21.36
C ARG A 152 9.21 -22.47 -21.85
N ALA A 153 10.36 -22.83 -21.26
CA ALA A 153 11.09 -24.02 -21.67
C ALA A 153 10.34 -25.32 -21.32
N PRO A 154 9.87 -25.55 -20.08
CA PRO A 154 9.06 -26.73 -19.74
C PRO A 154 7.79 -26.86 -20.59
N MET A 155 7.06 -25.76 -20.85
CA MET A 155 5.87 -25.80 -21.71
C MET A 155 6.19 -26.18 -23.15
N THR A 156 7.30 -25.64 -23.69
CA THR A 156 7.73 -25.97 -25.05
C THR A 156 8.14 -27.44 -25.17
N ASN A 157 8.90 -27.94 -24.21
CA ASN A 157 9.34 -29.34 -24.18
C ASN A 157 8.18 -30.31 -24.03
N LEU A 158 7.24 -29.99 -23.14
CA LEU A 158 6.03 -30.79 -22.90
C LEU A 158 5.17 -30.83 -24.16
N ARG A 159 5.00 -29.70 -24.84
CA ARG A 159 4.27 -29.63 -26.11
C ARG A 159 4.97 -30.46 -27.20
N ALA A 160 6.28 -30.33 -27.37
CA ALA A 160 7.04 -31.08 -28.34
C ALA A 160 6.97 -32.60 -28.07
N ALA A 161 7.05 -33.04 -26.81
CA ALA A 161 6.88 -34.44 -26.46
C ALA A 161 5.48 -34.95 -26.81
N LEU A 162 4.43 -34.17 -26.52
CA LEU A 162 3.05 -34.50 -26.86
C LEU A 162 2.82 -34.58 -28.37
N GLU A 163 3.33 -33.62 -29.15
CA GLU A 163 3.26 -33.61 -30.63
C GLU A 163 3.89 -34.85 -31.18
N ASN A 164 5.11 -35.21 -30.75
CA ASN A 164 5.78 -36.43 -31.22
C ASN A 164 5.00 -37.72 -30.89
N LEU A 165 4.40 -37.82 -29.68
CA LEU A 165 3.58 -38.97 -29.29
C LEU A 165 2.31 -39.09 -30.14
N THR A 166 1.74 -37.97 -30.58
CA THR A 166 0.50 -37.95 -31.37
C THR A 166 0.75 -38.17 -32.87
N GLU A 167 1.83 -37.60 -33.40
CA GLU A 167 2.16 -37.69 -34.81
C GLU A 167 2.81 -39.05 -35.20
N HIS A 168 3.46 -39.73 -34.25
CA HIS A 168 4.17 -40.99 -34.46
C HIS A 168 3.64 -42.11 -33.57
N PRO A 169 2.38 -42.57 -33.77
CA PRO A 169 1.79 -43.61 -32.92
C PRO A 169 2.52 -44.97 -33.03
N GLU A 170 3.22 -45.21 -34.16
CA GLU A 170 4.01 -46.47 -34.40
C GLU A 170 5.43 -46.43 -33.81
N MET A 171 5.81 -45.41 -33.07
CA MET A 171 7.14 -45.35 -32.46
C MET A 171 7.45 -46.55 -31.57
N SER A 172 8.74 -46.88 -31.46
CA SER A 172 9.15 -48.01 -30.60
C SER A 172 8.76 -47.76 -29.11
N PRO A 173 8.49 -48.82 -28.31
CA PRO A 173 8.18 -48.67 -26.91
C PRO A 173 9.23 -47.90 -26.12
N VAL A 174 10.50 -48.03 -26.49
CA VAL A 174 11.62 -47.31 -25.84
C VAL A 174 11.51 -45.81 -26.12
N MET A 175 11.22 -45.39 -27.38
CA MET A 175 11.03 -43.96 -27.68
C MET A 175 9.79 -43.42 -27.03
N ARG A 176 8.68 -44.16 -27.01
CA ARG A 176 7.45 -43.75 -26.31
C ARG A 176 7.72 -43.48 -24.84
N SER A 177 8.39 -44.43 -24.15
CA SER A 177 8.73 -44.28 -22.74
C SER A 177 9.66 -43.08 -22.49
N ALA A 178 10.57 -42.76 -23.45
CA ALA A 178 11.44 -41.59 -23.34
C ALA A 178 10.62 -40.27 -23.39
N PHE A 179 9.65 -40.14 -24.30
CA PHE A 179 8.78 -38.96 -24.37
C PHE A 179 7.84 -38.88 -23.16
N GLU A 180 7.29 -39.99 -22.69
CA GLU A 180 6.48 -40.02 -21.47
C GLU A 180 7.30 -39.58 -20.25
N ASN A 181 8.56 -39.97 -20.12
CA ASN A 181 9.47 -39.51 -19.06
C ASN A 181 9.74 -37.99 -19.17
N VAL A 182 9.94 -37.48 -20.37
CA VAL A 182 10.09 -36.02 -20.59
C VAL A 182 8.83 -35.30 -20.12
N MET A 183 7.63 -35.79 -20.47
CA MET A 183 6.38 -35.18 -20.04
C MET A 183 6.23 -35.15 -18.52
N VAL A 184 6.58 -36.25 -17.83
CA VAL A 184 6.55 -36.30 -16.37
C VAL A 184 7.54 -35.31 -15.76
N GLN A 185 8.78 -35.29 -16.27
CA GLN A 185 9.81 -34.38 -15.75
C GLN A 185 9.45 -32.90 -15.98
N GLU A 186 8.95 -32.55 -17.16
CA GLU A 186 8.58 -31.17 -17.44
C GLU A 186 7.31 -30.73 -16.71
N SER A 187 6.41 -31.67 -16.40
CA SER A 187 5.26 -31.41 -15.51
C SER A 187 5.72 -31.08 -14.09
N LEU A 188 6.75 -31.79 -13.57
CA LEU A 188 7.35 -31.47 -12.27
C LEU A 188 8.04 -30.11 -12.27
N ASN A 189 8.79 -29.80 -13.33
CA ASN A 189 9.45 -28.51 -13.50
C ASN A 189 8.44 -27.36 -13.55
N LEU A 190 7.28 -27.55 -14.18
CA LEU A 190 6.16 -26.59 -14.19
C LEU A 190 5.56 -26.40 -12.80
N ALA A 191 5.39 -27.46 -12.03
CA ALA A 191 4.89 -27.38 -10.66
C ALA A 191 5.84 -26.56 -9.78
N GLU A 192 7.16 -26.83 -9.85
CA GLU A 192 8.18 -26.07 -9.11
C GLU A 192 8.21 -24.58 -9.55
N ALA A 193 8.09 -24.31 -10.86
CA ALA A 193 8.01 -22.94 -11.36
C ALA A 193 6.77 -22.23 -10.84
N PHE A 194 5.61 -22.90 -10.75
CA PHE A 194 4.38 -22.37 -10.20
C PHE A 194 4.51 -22.03 -8.71
N ASP A 195 5.04 -22.96 -7.90
CA ASP A 195 5.27 -22.74 -6.47
C ASP A 195 6.20 -21.52 -6.25
N SER A 196 7.23 -21.41 -7.08
CA SER A 196 8.17 -20.28 -7.03
C SER A 196 7.52 -18.95 -7.42
N LEU A 197 6.60 -18.97 -8.39
CA LEU A 197 5.80 -17.79 -8.77
C LEU A 197 4.81 -17.42 -7.66
N ASP A 198 4.13 -18.40 -7.09
CA ASP A 198 3.18 -18.19 -5.99
C ASP A 198 3.87 -17.58 -4.77
N GLN A 199 5.06 -18.08 -4.40
CA GLN A 199 5.87 -17.48 -3.34
C GLN A 199 6.25 -16.02 -3.66
N ALA A 200 6.65 -15.72 -4.90
CA ALA A 200 6.99 -14.37 -5.32
C ALA A 200 5.76 -13.45 -5.28
N CYS A 201 4.59 -13.93 -5.72
CA CYS A 201 3.33 -13.19 -5.65
C CYS A 201 2.91 -12.95 -4.20
N ASN A 202 3.00 -13.97 -3.33
CA ASN A 202 2.67 -13.84 -1.91
C ASN A 202 3.59 -12.85 -1.20
N LEU A 203 4.87 -12.85 -1.52
CA LEU A 203 5.83 -11.87 -1.01
C LEU A 203 5.48 -10.45 -1.49
N LEU A 204 5.15 -10.27 -2.76
CA LEU A 204 4.69 -9.00 -3.33
C LEU A 204 3.40 -8.53 -2.66
N MET A 205 2.44 -9.44 -2.44
CA MET A 205 1.19 -9.12 -1.74
C MET A 205 1.43 -8.72 -0.28
N GLN A 206 2.35 -9.38 0.43
CA GLN A 206 2.72 -9.02 1.80
C GLN A 206 3.43 -7.66 1.87
N THR A 207 4.26 -7.32 0.89
CA THR A 207 4.92 -6.01 0.80
C THR A 207 3.98 -4.91 0.32
N GLN A 208 2.96 -5.23 -0.46
CA GLN A 208 1.88 -4.30 -0.82
C GLN A 208 0.91 -4.00 0.35
N SER A 209 1.03 -4.66 1.49
CA SER A 209 0.18 -4.40 2.66
C SER A 209 0.54 -3.09 3.39
N HIS A 210 0.61 -1.98 2.64
CA HIS A 210 0.56 -0.62 3.19
C HIS A 210 -0.86 -0.24 3.64
N LEU A 211 -1.76 -1.21 3.65
CA LEU A 211 -3.14 -1.03 4.07
C LEU A 211 -3.21 -0.79 5.57
N THR A 212 -3.85 0.29 5.96
CA THR A 212 -4.10 0.64 7.35
C THR A 212 -5.51 0.20 7.75
N GLU A 213 -5.63 -0.48 8.89
CA GLU A 213 -6.94 -0.76 9.48
C GLU A 213 -7.50 0.52 10.09
N MET A 214 -8.69 0.91 9.65
CA MET A 214 -9.38 2.07 10.21
C MET A 214 -10.89 1.86 10.29
N ASP A 215 -11.52 2.63 11.16
CA ASP A 215 -12.97 2.68 11.30
C ASP A 215 -13.60 3.35 10.06
N SER A 216 -14.67 2.74 9.52
CA SER A 216 -15.37 3.25 8.33
C SER A 216 -15.91 4.66 8.54
N ALA A 217 -16.38 5.01 9.75
CA ALA A 217 -16.85 6.35 10.04
C ALA A 217 -15.72 7.40 10.00
N ILE A 218 -14.51 7.03 10.44
CA ILE A 218 -13.33 7.90 10.32
C ILE A 218 -12.95 8.07 8.85
N LEU A 219 -12.95 7.00 8.08
CA LEU A 219 -12.66 7.03 6.64
C LEU A 219 -13.65 7.92 5.89
N PHE A 220 -14.95 7.71 6.08
CA PHE A 220 -16.01 8.49 5.44
C PHE A 220 -15.93 9.98 5.81
N GLY A 221 -15.76 10.29 7.10
CA GLY A 221 -15.64 11.66 7.54
C GLY A 221 -14.39 12.37 7.01
N PHE A 222 -13.28 11.65 6.84
CA PHE A 222 -12.06 12.19 6.23
C PHE A 222 -12.27 12.49 4.74
N ILE A 223 -12.86 11.54 3.98
CA ILE A 223 -13.15 11.70 2.55
C ILE A 223 -14.20 12.81 2.35
N ALA A 224 -15.25 12.89 3.19
CA ALA A 224 -16.24 13.96 3.14
C ALA A 224 -15.59 15.34 3.30
N LYS A 225 -14.65 15.48 4.23
CA LYS A 225 -13.89 16.73 4.42
C LYS A 225 -13.08 17.10 3.16
N HIS A 226 -12.47 16.10 2.51
CA HIS A 226 -11.70 16.32 1.28
C HIS A 226 -12.60 16.81 0.14
N PHE A 227 -13.76 16.19 -0.05
CA PHE A 227 -14.70 16.56 -1.11
C PHE A 227 -15.47 17.87 -0.84
N HIS A 228 -15.58 18.28 0.43
CA HIS A 228 -16.26 19.54 0.78
C HIS A 228 -15.65 20.78 0.11
N SER A 229 -14.37 20.72 -0.26
CA SER A 229 -13.68 21.77 -1.03
C SER A 229 -13.82 21.63 -2.55
N LYS A 230 -14.53 20.61 -3.04
CA LYS A 230 -14.70 20.26 -4.45
C LYS A 230 -16.18 20.25 -4.85
N THR A 231 -16.45 20.07 -6.13
CA THR A 231 -17.81 20.02 -6.69
C THR A 231 -18.56 18.70 -6.41
N VAL A 232 -18.09 17.90 -5.47
CA VAL A 232 -18.69 16.61 -5.08
C VAL A 232 -19.32 16.75 -3.70
N ASN A 233 -20.62 16.51 -3.62
CA ASN A 233 -21.36 16.48 -2.35
C ASN A 233 -21.35 15.05 -1.79
N LEU A 234 -20.49 14.79 -0.80
CA LEU A 234 -20.42 13.48 -0.14
C LEU A 234 -21.30 13.46 1.12
N THR A 235 -22.26 12.53 1.15
CA THR A 235 -23.05 12.18 2.33
C THR A 235 -22.62 10.82 2.86
N ALA A 236 -22.40 10.70 4.16
CA ALA A 236 -21.99 9.45 4.80
C ALA A 236 -23.07 8.95 5.75
N ALA A 237 -23.52 7.71 5.56
CA ALA A 237 -24.34 7.01 6.54
C ALA A 237 -23.42 6.38 7.59
N THR A 238 -23.53 6.83 8.84
CA THR A 238 -22.66 6.40 9.96
C THR A 238 -23.35 5.44 10.92
N ASP A 239 -24.51 4.90 10.54
CA ASP A 239 -25.34 4.08 11.41
C ASP A 239 -24.68 2.75 11.81
N GLN A 240 -23.77 2.25 10.96
CA GLN A 240 -22.97 1.07 11.23
C GLN A 240 -21.49 1.39 11.05
N THR A 241 -20.70 1.12 12.07
CA THR A 241 -19.24 1.27 12.01
C THR A 241 -18.59 -0.10 11.90
N ALA A 242 -17.66 -0.24 10.95
CA ALA A 242 -16.90 -1.45 10.73
C ALA A 242 -15.42 -1.10 10.46
N THR A 243 -14.55 -2.08 10.64
CA THR A 243 -13.14 -1.90 10.33
C THR A 243 -12.89 -2.23 8.86
N VAL A 244 -12.19 -1.34 8.17
CA VAL A 244 -11.78 -1.48 6.78
C VAL A 244 -10.26 -1.49 6.70
N LYS A 245 -9.72 -2.30 5.82
CA LYS A 245 -8.29 -2.35 5.53
C LYS A 245 -8.03 -1.61 4.21
N VAL A 246 -7.42 -0.43 4.26
CA VAL A 246 -7.39 0.48 3.12
C VAL A 246 -6.07 1.25 3.03
N ASP A 247 -5.61 1.47 1.79
CA ASP A 247 -4.70 2.56 1.46
C ASP A 247 -5.53 3.85 1.29
N SER A 248 -5.57 4.66 2.33
CA SER A 248 -6.39 5.87 2.33
C SER A 248 -5.97 6.90 1.30
N TYR A 249 -4.67 6.96 0.96
CA TYR A 249 -4.18 7.86 -0.09
C TYR A 249 -4.54 7.36 -1.48
N GLY A 250 -4.28 6.08 -1.76
CA GLY A 250 -4.66 5.45 -3.02
C GLY A 250 -6.18 5.50 -3.27
N LEU A 251 -6.99 5.22 -2.24
CA LEU A 251 -8.44 5.36 -2.32
C LEU A 251 -8.87 6.79 -2.66
N LEU A 252 -8.27 7.79 -2.01
CA LEU A 252 -8.59 9.19 -2.28
C LEU A 252 -8.30 9.57 -3.72
N LEU A 253 -7.17 9.14 -4.28
CA LEU A 253 -6.82 9.36 -5.68
C LEU A 253 -7.82 8.68 -6.63
N VAL A 254 -8.24 7.44 -6.32
CA VAL A 254 -9.26 6.72 -7.09
C VAL A 254 -10.57 7.48 -7.08
N LEU A 255 -11.08 7.87 -5.91
CA LEU A 255 -12.35 8.60 -5.78
C LEU A 255 -12.31 9.94 -6.50
N ASP A 256 -11.20 10.69 -6.39
CA ASP A 256 -10.99 11.95 -7.13
C ASP A 256 -10.98 11.74 -8.64
N HIS A 257 -10.29 10.70 -9.10
CA HIS A 257 -10.22 10.37 -10.53
C HIS A 257 -11.61 10.02 -11.08
N LEU A 258 -12.34 9.13 -10.39
CA LEU A 258 -13.69 8.71 -10.78
C LEU A 258 -14.67 9.89 -10.78
N ALA A 259 -14.64 10.71 -9.73
CA ALA A 259 -15.49 11.90 -9.65
C ALA A 259 -15.24 12.87 -10.81
N ASN A 260 -13.97 13.16 -11.11
CA ASN A 260 -13.60 14.06 -12.22
C ASN A 260 -13.99 13.47 -13.58
N LYS A 261 -13.85 12.16 -13.78
CA LYS A 261 -14.21 11.48 -15.02
C LYS A 261 -15.71 11.50 -15.23
N ILE A 262 -16.51 11.13 -14.23
CA ILE A 262 -17.98 11.19 -14.29
C ILE A 262 -18.45 12.62 -14.60
N HIS A 263 -17.87 13.59 -13.91
CA HIS A 263 -18.20 15.02 -14.08
C HIS A 263 -17.97 15.48 -15.53
N ARG A 264 -16.86 15.09 -16.14
CA ARG A 264 -16.54 15.40 -17.54
C ARG A 264 -17.42 14.65 -18.55
N GLU A 265 -17.54 13.33 -18.37
CA GLU A 265 -18.30 12.45 -19.29
C GLU A 265 -19.80 12.81 -19.31
N ARG A 266 -20.35 13.16 -18.16
CA ARG A 266 -21.79 13.47 -18.01
C ARG A 266 -22.09 14.97 -17.99
N ARG A 267 -21.08 15.84 -18.06
CA ARG A 267 -21.22 17.31 -18.02
C ARG A 267 -22.07 17.80 -16.85
N LEU A 268 -21.82 17.20 -15.68
CA LEU A 268 -22.60 17.51 -14.48
C LEU A 268 -22.12 18.83 -13.86
N THR A 269 -23.04 19.59 -13.26
CA THR A 269 -22.69 20.73 -12.42
C THR A 269 -22.40 20.33 -10.99
N GLU A 270 -23.10 19.28 -10.50
CA GLU A 270 -22.92 18.71 -9.17
C GLU A 270 -22.91 17.18 -9.26
N LEU A 271 -22.10 16.52 -8.44
CA LEU A 271 -22.04 15.08 -8.32
C LEU A 271 -22.28 14.70 -6.85
N PHE A 272 -23.20 13.77 -6.62
CA PHE A 272 -23.48 13.24 -5.30
C PHE A 272 -22.71 11.94 -5.10
N CYS A 273 -22.15 11.77 -3.90
CA CYS A 273 -21.53 10.52 -3.49
C CYS A 273 -22.13 10.11 -2.14
N GLU A 274 -22.64 8.89 -2.04
CA GLU A 274 -23.13 8.30 -0.80
C GLU A 274 -22.13 7.26 -0.32
N ALA A 275 -21.64 7.39 0.92
CA ALA A 275 -20.78 6.40 1.55
C ALA A 275 -21.54 5.67 2.65
N HIS A 276 -21.58 4.34 2.61
CA HIS A 276 -22.28 3.54 3.60
C HIS A 276 -21.59 2.19 3.85
N THR A 277 -21.88 1.60 5.01
CA THR A 277 -21.35 0.29 5.40
C THR A 277 -22.44 -0.77 5.22
N GLY A 278 -22.17 -1.81 4.42
CA GLY A 278 -22.99 -3.00 4.28
C GLY A 278 -22.50 -4.16 5.16
N GLU A 279 -22.99 -5.36 4.91
CA GLU A 279 -22.65 -6.54 5.71
C GLU A 279 -21.21 -7.02 5.50
N GLN A 280 -20.68 -6.93 4.29
CA GLN A 280 -19.35 -7.43 3.91
C GLN A 280 -18.45 -6.37 3.29
N PHE A 281 -19.01 -5.25 2.87
CA PHE A 281 -18.31 -4.19 2.15
C PHE A 281 -18.67 -2.81 2.69
N VAL A 282 -17.77 -1.86 2.53
CA VAL A 282 -18.12 -0.46 2.48
C VAL A 282 -18.30 -0.04 1.02
N TYR A 283 -19.21 0.86 0.78
CA TYR A 283 -19.58 1.32 -0.54
C TYR A 283 -19.41 2.83 -0.66
N PHE A 284 -18.96 3.26 -1.84
CA PHE A 284 -18.98 4.64 -2.30
C PHE A 284 -19.78 4.70 -3.59
N ASP A 285 -20.95 5.29 -3.54
CA ASP A 285 -21.91 5.38 -4.64
C ASP A 285 -21.88 6.78 -5.23
N PHE A 286 -21.28 6.95 -6.41
CA PHE A 286 -21.43 8.17 -7.20
C PHE A 286 -22.76 8.13 -7.93
N ILE A 287 -23.60 9.16 -7.72
CA ILE A 287 -24.98 9.16 -8.16
C ILE A 287 -25.24 10.37 -9.05
N TRP A 288 -25.87 10.12 -10.19
CA TRP A 288 -26.33 11.18 -11.13
C TRP A 288 -27.64 10.81 -11.79
N SER A 289 -28.28 11.81 -12.43
CA SER A 289 -29.46 11.60 -13.28
C SER A 289 -29.03 11.40 -14.73
N GLY A 290 -29.61 10.41 -15.41
CA GLY A 290 -29.33 10.10 -16.81
C GLY A 290 -28.87 8.67 -17.03
N GLU A 291 -28.21 8.42 -18.16
CA GLU A 291 -27.75 7.09 -18.54
C GLU A 291 -26.60 6.60 -17.66
N PHE A 292 -26.54 5.31 -17.41
CA PHE A 292 -25.43 4.66 -16.70
C PHE A 292 -24.16 4.63 -17.57
N LEU A 293 -23.01 4.40 -16.95
CA LEU A 293 -21.74 4.20 -17.66
C LEU A 293 -21.72 2.78 -18.24
N PRO A 294 -21.56 2.61 -19.57
CA PRO A 294 -21.36 1.29 -20.15
C PRO A 294 -20.14 0.58 -19.57
N THR A 295 -20.18 -0.75 -19.51
CA THR A 295 -19.08 -1.56 -18.97
C THR A 295 -17.73 -1.23 -19.65
N ALA A 296 -17.72 -1.04 -20.96
CA ALA A 296 -16.51 -0.67 -21.70
C ALA A 296 -15.88 0.65 -21.22
N VAL A 297 -16.72 1.64 -20.83
CA VAL A 297 -16.24 2.92 -20.29
C VAL A 297 -15.67 2.72 -18.87
N VAL A 298 -16.30 1.87 -18.05
CA VAL A 298 -15.79 1.53 -16.72
C VAL A 298 -14.46 0.80 -16.84
N GLU A 299 -14.31 -0.15 -17.77
CA GLU A 299 -13.07 -0.85 -18.06
C GLU A 299 -11.96 0.11 -18.52
N GLU A 300 -12.28 1.07 -19.41
CA GLU A 300 -11.34 2.12 -19.81
C GLU A 300 -10.85 2.95 -18.60
N MET A 301 -11.79 3.35 -17.73
CA MET A 301 -11.45 4.09 -16.49
C MET A 301 -10.53 3.30 -15.56
N LEU A 302 -10.68 1.98 -15.50
CA LEU A 302 -9.84 1.10 -14.68
C LEU A 302 -8.39 1.06 -15.13
N GLU A 303 -8.13 1.15 -16.44
CA GLU A 303 -6.78 1.14 -17.02
C GLU A 303 -6.10 2.52 -16.96
N GLU A 304 -6.83 3.60 -16.64
CA GLU A 304 -6.26 4.94 -16.56
C GLU A 304 -5.30 5.07 -15.37
N LYS A 305 -4.18 5.77 -15.61
CA LYS A 305 -3.19 6.07 -14.57
C LYS A 305 -3.69 7.15 -13.61
N LEU A 306 -3.51 6.93 -12.34
CA LEU A 306 -3.81 7.91 -11.29
C LEU A 306 -2.75 9.02 -11.25
N GLN A 307 -3.18 10.26 -11.35
CA GLN A 307 -2.28 11.41 -11.18
C GLN A 307 -1.79 11.48 -9.74
N ASN A 308 -0.52 11.84 -9.55
CA ASN A 308 0.16 11.93 -8.25
C ASN A 308 0.25 10.58 -7.49
N SER A 309 0.03 9.45 -8.16
CA SER A 309 0.23 8.14 -7.54
C SER A 309 1.72 7.83 -7.36
N VAL A 310 2.02 7.05 -6.34
CA VAL A 310 3.35 6.50 -6.14
C VAL A 310 3.49 5.27 -7.05
N GLY A 311 4.48 5.25 -7.94
CA GLY A 311 4.75 4.10 -8.81
C GLY A 311 3.80 3.95 -10.01
N GLU A 312 3.22 5.04 -10.52
CA GLU A 312 2.35 5.03 -11.70
C GLU A 312 1.18 4.03 -11.63
N LEU A 313 0.48 4.00 -10.49
CA LEU A 313 -0.65 3.11 -10.28
C LEU A 313 -1.82 3.44 -11.21
N THR A 314 -2.49 2.42 -11.71
CA THR A 314 -3.79 2.54 -12.36
C THR A 314 -4.92 2.48 -11.35
N VAL A 315 -6.13 2.88 -11.76
CA VAL A 315 -7.35 2.73 -10.94
C VAL A 315 -7.53 1.25 -10.56
N ALA A 316 -7.42 0.32 -11.54
CA ALA A 316 -7.52 -1.12 -11.31
C ALA A 316 -6.45 -1.63 -10.35
N GLY A 317 -5.20 -1.19 -10.50
CA GLY A 317 -4.10 -1.59 -9.62
C GLY A 317 -4.33 -1.18 -8.17
N SER A 318 -4.78 0.06 -7.96
CA SER A 318 -5.10 0.58 -6.62
C SER A 318 -6.29 -0.15 -5.98
N LEU A 319 -7.39 -0.38 -6.73
CA LEU A 319 -8.56 -1.12 -6.22
C LEU A 319 -8.20 -2.57 -5.89
N ARG A 320 -7.47 -3.26 -6.77
CA ARG A 320 -7.05 -4.65 -6.57
C ARG A 320 -6.18 -4.80 -5.31
N SER A 321 -5.29 -3.86 -5.03
CA SER A 321 -4.46 -3.90 -3.82
C SER A 321 -5.30 -3.84 -2.53
N MET A 322 -6.47 -3.21 -2.58
CA MET A 322 -7.42 -3.10 -1.47
C MET A 322 -8.51 -4.19 -1.49
N GLY A 323 -8.49 -5.10 -2.48
CA GLY A 323 -9.56 -6.09 -2.70
C GLY A 323 -10.87 -5.47 -3.13
N GLY A 324 -10.82 -4.26 -3.68
CA GLY A 324 -11.99 -3.50 -4.10
C GLY A 324 -12.45 -3.84 -5.50
N ASP A 325 -13.71 -3.51 -5.77
CA ASP A 325 -14.37 -3.69 -7.07
C ASP A 325 -15.22 -2.45 -7.42
N ILE A 326 -15.53 -2.28 -8.71
CA ILE A 326 -16.29 -1.15 -9.22
C ILE A 326 -17.23 -1.59 -10.34
N TRP A 327 -18.47 -1.09 -10.31
CA TRP A 327 -19.45 -1.32 -11.39
C TRP A 327 -20.46 -0.19 -11.49
N SER A 328 -21.03 -0.03 -12.66
CA SER A 328 -22.11 0.93 -12.92
C SER A 328 -23.45 0.21 -13.01
N GLN A 329 -24.52 0.84 -12.51
CA GLN A 329 -25.87 0.34 -12.58
C GLN A 329 -26.88 1.46 -12.78
N GLN A 330 -28.02 1.13 -13.41
CA GLN A 330 -29.13 2.04 -13.59
C GLN A 330 -30.32 1.62 -12.71
N HIS A 331 -30.96 2.59 -12.09
CA HIS A 331 -32.14 2.41 -11.27
C HIS A 331 -33.42 2.85 -12.02
N GLU A 332 -34.59 2.38 -11.56
CA GLU A 332 -35.89 2.57 -12.22
C GLU A 332 -36.27 4.05 -12.47
N ASN A 333 -35.71 5.00 -11.73
CA ASN A 333 -36.04 6.44 -11.84
C ASN A 333 -35.08 7.24 -12.73
N SER A 334 -34.47 6.64 -13.75
CA SER A 334 -33.40 7.27 -14.57
C SER A 334 -32.24 7.77 -13.74
N ARG A 335 -32.05 7.21 -12.57
CA ARG A 335 -30.93 7.46 -11.68
C ARG A 335 -29.86 6.43 -11.94
N SER A 336 -28.63 6.85 -12.14
CA SER A 336 -27.49 5.97 -12.39
C SER A 336 -26.47 6.08 -11.27
N THR A 337 -25.79 4.98 -11.00
CA THR A 337 -24.81 4.88 -9.93
C THR A 337 -23.54 4.21 -10.45
N LEU A 338 -22.38 4.77 -10.12
CA LEU A 338 -21.11 4.06 -10.16
C LEU A 338 -20.74 3.71 -8.72
N ARG A 339 -20.75 2.41 -8.43
CA ARG A 339 -20.47 1.87 -7.09
C ARG A 339 -19.05 1.36 -7.02
N LEU A 340 -18.32 1.83 -6.01
CA LEU A 340 -17.04 1.28 -5.57
C LEU A 340 -17.28 0.54 -4.26
N ALA A 341 -16.83 -0.72 -4.17
CA ALA A 341 -16.94 -1.57 -2.99
C ALA A 341 -15.55 -1.94 -2.46
N LEU A 342 -15.34 -1.83 -1.15
CA LEU A 342 -14.14 -2.30 -0.46
C LEU A 342 -14.54 -3.32 0.62
N PRO A 343 -13.83 -4.46 0.75
CA PRO A 343 -14.16 -5.47 1.74
C PRO A 343 -13.91 -4.96 3.16
N LEU A 344 -14.78 -5.38 4.08
CA LEU A 344 -14.54 -5.20 5.50
C LEU A 344 -13.36 -6.05 5.97
N ALA A 345 -12.57 -5.55 6.89
CA ALA A 345 -11.58 -6.38 7.57
C ALA A 345 -12.32 -7.48 8.33
N MET A 346 -12.08 -8.75 7.98
CA MET A 346 -12.67 -9.86 8.73
C MET A 346 -12.18 -9.77 10.18
N GLY A 347 -13.06 -9.35 11.08
CA GLY A 347 -12.79 -9.42 12.51
C GLY A 347 -12.62 -10.89 12.87
N MET A 348 -11.45 -11.28 13.41
CA MET A 348 -11.39 -12.53 14.17
C MET A 348 -12.48 -12.43 15.22
N LYS A 349 -13.58 -13.18 15.04
CA LYS A 349 -14.53 -13.41 16.14
C LYS A 349 -13.70 -14.02 17.29
N LYS A 350 -13.51 -13.21 18.35
CA LYS A 350 -12.97 -13.69 19.62
C LYS A 350 -13.93 -14.67 20.26
#